data_dcbd23190390c83e5d5404278da0e616
#
_entry.id   dcbd23190390c83e5d5404278da0e616
#
_cell.length_a   1.000
_cell.length_b   1.000
_cell.length_c   1.000
_cell.angle_alpha   90.00
_cell.angle_beta   90.00
_cell.angle_gamma   90.00
#
_symmetry.space_group_name_H-M   'P 1'
#
loop_
_entity.id
_entity.type
_entity.pdbx_description
1 polymer ?
#
loop_
_entity_poly.entity_id
_entity_poly.type
_entity_poly.pdbx_seq_one_letter_code
_entity_poly.pdbx_strand_id
1 'polypeptide(L)'
;IKSEIEKGDSFMLTYGDGLSNVDISKLIKFHKKNDGVATFSATKTKSRFGVIETDKQNLVTSFDEKGELENRINCGFMVCDYEVFNYINGDESFEQKTLKNIASKNKLYAYDHNGYFQPMDTYREAIELNKLWKENNAPWKVWND
;
A
#
# COMPACT_ATOMS: atom_id res chain seq x y z
N ILE A 1 -0.87 21.94 -1.60
CA ILE A 1 -0.83 20.90 -2.65
C ILE A 1 -1.95 21.10 -3.66
N LYS A 2 -3.23 21.32 -3.25
CA LYS A 2 -4.35 21.44 -4.19
C LYS A 2 -4.15 22.55 -5.24
N SER A 3 -3.49 23.65 -4.89
CA SER A 3 -3.14 24.77 -5.79
C SER A 3 -2.08 24.43 -6.81
N GLU A 4 -1.31 23.36 -6.60
CA GLU A 4 -0.20 22.93 -7.45
C GLU A 4 -0.60 21.87 -8.48
N ILE A 5 -1.85 21.39 -8.40
CA ILE A 5 -2.38 20.33 -9.27
C ILE A 5 -3.51 20.92 -10.09
N GLU A 6 -3.45 20.77 -11.42
CA GLU A 6 -4.49 21.28 -12.32
C GLU A 6 -5.74 20.40 -12.29
N LYS A 7 -6.89 21.01 -12.53
CA LYS A 7 -8.15 20.25 -12.63
C LYS A 7 -8.09 19.31 -13.84
N GLY A 8 -8.41 18.04 -13.57
CA GLY A 8 -8.39 16.99 -14.58
C GLY A 8 -7.07 16.20 -14.61
N ASP A 9 -6.06 16.63 -13.84
CA ASP A 9 -4.81 15.87 -13.71
C ASP A 9 -4.93 14.77 -12.69
N SER A 10 -4.12 13.72 -12.91
CA SER A 10 -3.83 12.70 -11.92
C SER A 10 -2.45 12.95 -11.30
N PHE A 11 -2.30 12.69 -10.03
CA PHE A 11 -1.04 12.82 -9.33
C PHE A 11 -0.73 11.58 -8.51
N MET A 12 0.52 11.45 -8.13
CA MET A 12 0.97 10.32 -7.31
C MET A 12 1.22 10.77 -5.88
N LEU A 13 0.87 9.88 -4.96
CA LEU A 13 1.07 10.05 -3.53
C LEU A 13 1.75 8.80 -2.97
N THR A 14 2.73 9.00 -2.10
CA THR A 14 3.39 7.91 -1.37
C THR A 14 3.65 8.31 0.07
N TYR A 15 3.76 7.30 0.95
CA TYR A 15 4.26 7.49 2.30
C TYR A 15 5.79 7.57 2.29
N GLY A 16 6.36 8.25 3.29
CA GLY A 16 7.81 8.47 3.37
C GLY A 16 8.61 7.30 3.94
N ASP A 17 7.95 6.28 4.43
CA ASP A 17 8.52 5.15 5.19
C ASP A 17 8.37 3.78 4.50
N GLY A 18 7.72 3.72 3.35
CA GLY A 18 7.51 2.49 2.59
C GLY A 18 8.50 2.32 1.43
N LEU A 19 9.19 1.18 1.38
CA LEU A 19 10.04 0.79 0.25
C LEU A 19 9.39 -0.36 -0.55
N SER A 20 9.33 -0.22 -1.88
CA SER A 20 8.70 -1.19 -2.75
C SER A 20 9.32 -1.19 -4.15
N ASN A 21 9.15 -2.31 -4.86
CA ASN A 21 9.42 -2.39 -6.29
C ASN A 21 8.14 -2.36 -7.13
N VAL A 22 7.12 -1.66 -6.64
CA VAL A 22 5.86 -1.51 -7.38
C VAL A 22 6.11 -0.89 -8.77
N ASP A 23 5.53 -1.50 -9.80
CA ASP A 23 5.56 -0.97 -11.16
C ASP A 23 4.59 0.21 -11.28
N ILE A 24 5.13 1.40 -11.13
CA ILE A 24 4.38 2.66 -11.18
C ILE A 24 3.64 2.83 -12.51
N SER A 25 4.26 2.41 -13.61
CA SER A 25 3.63 2.50 -14.94
C SER A 25 2.41 1.61 -15.05
N LYS A 26 2.47 0.41 -14.46
CA LYS A 26 1.30 -0.49 -14.41
C LYS A 26 0.23 0.01 -13.45
N LEU A 27 0.61 0.57 -12.30
CA LEU A 27 -0.32 1.19 -11.36
C LEU A 27 -1.10 2.33 -12.03
N ILE A 28 -0.42 3.24 -12.74
CA ILE A 28 -1.05 4.33 -13.49
C ILE A 28 -1.98 3.78 -14.60
N LYS A 29 -1.53 2.77 -15.36
CA LYS A 29 -2.36 2.15 -16.40
C LYS A 29 -3.60 1.48 -15.82
N PHE A 30 -3.46 0.83 -14.67
CA PHE A 30 -4.58 0.21 -13.97
C PHE A 30 -5.58 1.29 -13.50
N HIS A 31 -5.10 2.36 -12.87
CA HIS A 31 -5.93 3.48 -12.44
C HIS A 31 -6.75 4.06 -13.60
N LYS A 32 -6.10 4.37 -14.74
CA LYS A 32 -6.75 4.93 -15.93
C LYS A 32 -7.77 4.01 -16.61
N LYS A 33 -7.76 2.72 -16.34
CA LYS A 33 -8.76 1.76 -16.86
C LYS A 33 -10.02 1.69 -16.01
N ASN A 34 -9.97 2.18 -14.80
CA ASN A 34 -11.05 2.11 -13.84
C ASN A 34 -11.66 3.50 -13.64
N ASP A 35 -12.96 3.54 -13.37
CA ASP A 35 -13.67 4.78 -13.06
C ASP A 35 -13.55 5.13 -11.58
N GLY A 36 -12.30 5.23 -11.10
CA GLY A 36 -11.95 5.53 -9.71
C GLY A 36 -11.40 6.94 -9.54
N VAL A 37 -11.52 7.48 -8.35
CA VAL A 37 -10.90 8.75 -7.93
C VAL A 37 -9.52 8.51 -7.34
N ALA A 38 -9.31 7.33 -6.75
CA ALA A 38 -8.03 6.93 -6.20
C ALA A 38 -7.79 5.43 -6.39
N THR A 39 -6.53 5.07 -6.59
CA THR A 39 -6.06 3.69 -6.64
C THR A 39 -4.80 3.59 -5.81
N PHE A 40 -4.74 2.65 -4.88
CA PHE A 40 -3.53 2.33 -4.13
C PHE A 40 -3.00 0.95 -4.50
N SER A 41 -1.70 0.75 -4.35
CA SER A 41 -1.09 -0.58 -4.42
C SER A 41 -1.38 -1.37 -3.15
N ALA A 42 -1.74 -2.62 -3.30
CA ALA A 42 -2.07 -3.53 -2.20
C ALA A 42 -1.29 -4.83 -2.34
N THR A 43 -0.77 -5.34 -1.23
CA THR A 43 -0.05 -6.61 -1.19
C THR A 43 -0.56 -7.49 -0.06
N LYS A 44 -0.33 -8.80 -0.20
CA LYS A 44 -0.41 -9.72 0.93
C LYS A 44 0.81 -9.53 1.82
N THR A 45 0.63 -9.63 3.11
CA THR A 45 1.74 -9.58 4.07
C THR A 45 1.79 -10.85 4.89
N LYS A 46 2.97 -11.18 5.38
CA LYS A 46 3.14 -12.24 6.37
C LYS A 46 2.78 -11.71 7.75
N SER A 47 2.17 -12.55 8.55
CA SER A 47 1.95 -12.24 9.95
C SER A 47 3.30 -12.02 10.66
N ARG A 48 3.34 -11.10 11.61
CA ARG A 48 4.50 -10.95 12.53
C ARG A 48 4.49 -12.03 13.62
N PHE A 49 3.40 -12.78 13.73
CA PHE A 49 3.14 -13.78 14.74
C PHE A 49 2.74 -15.11 14.09
N GLY A 50 2.74 -16.20 14.87
CA GLY A 50 2.13 -17.44 14.45
C GLY A 50 0.63 -17.23 14.18
N VAL A 51 0.16 -17.76 13.06
CA VAL A 51 -1.26 -17.80 12.71
C VAL A 51 -1.81 -19.16 13.14
N ILE A 52 -2.91 -19.17 13.86
CA ILE A 52 -3.56 -20.40 14.32
C ILE A 52 -4.98 -20.48 13.77
N GLU A 53 -5.40 -21.69 13.45
CA GLU A 53 -6.81 -22.00 13.26
C GLU A 53 -7.28 -22.89 14.40
N THR A 54 -8.52 -22.72 14.83
CA THR A 54 -9.10 -23.53 15.89
C THR A 54 -10.47 -24.05 15.48
N ASP A 55 -10.85 -25.20 16.02
CA ASP A 55 -12.22 -25.69 15.93
C ASP A 55 -13.13 -24.94 16.95
N LYS A 56 -14.42 -25.37 16.97
CA LYS A 56 -15.43 -24.78 17.88
C LYS A 56 -15.14 -25.03 19.37
N GLN A 57 -14.26 -25.96 19.69
CA GLN A 57 -13.82 -26.32 21.03
C GLN A 57 -12.49 -25.67 21.42
N ASN A 58 -11.96 -24.76 20.59
CA ASN A 58 -10.65 -24.11 20.74
C ASN A 58 -9.44 -25.06 20.60
N LEU A 59 -9.63 -26.25 20.02
CA LEU A 59 -8.50 -27.08 19.64
C LEU A 59 -7.79 -26.47 18.43
N VAL A 60 -6.47 -26.27 18.53
CA VAL A 60 -5.66 -25.77 17.41
C VAL A 60 -5.60 -26.85 16.34
N THR A 61 -6.13 -26.53 15.16
CA THR A 61 -6.18 -27.41 13.99
C THR A 61 -5.09 -27.11 12.98
N SER A 62 -4.55 -25.87 13.00
CA SER A 62 -3.43 -25.45 12.17
C SER A 62 -2.57 -24.44 12.92
N PHE A 63 -1.26 -24.46 12.68
CA PHE A 63 -0.30 -23.47 13.16
C PHE A 63 0.69 -23.17 12.04
N ASP A 64 0.81 -21.91 11.68
CA ASP A 64 1.76 -21.44 10.67
C ASP A 64 2.57 -20.27 11.22
N GLU A 65 3.86 -20.50 11.48
CA GLU A 65 4.77 -19.47 11.95
C GLU A 65 5.03 -18.47 10.81
N LYS A 66 4.62 -17.22 11.01
CA LYS A 66 4.67 -16.14 9.99
C LYS A 66 3.87 -16.44 8.71
N GLY A 67 2.76 -17.15 8.86
CA GLY A 67 1.85 -17.46 7.76
C GLY A 67 1.36 -16.22 7.00
N GLU A 68 1.04 -16.39 5.73
CA GLU A 68 0.43 -15.30 4.95
C GLU A 68 -0.96 -14.95 5.50
N LEU A 69 -1.23 -13.65 5.62
CA LEU A 69 -2.57 -13.18 5.94
C LEU A 69 -3.42 -13.18 4.66
N GLU A 70 -4.67 -13.61 4.77
CA GLU A 70 -5.61 -13.53 3.63
C GLU A 70 -5.90 -12.10 3.21
N ASN A 71 -5.90 -11.18 4.17
CA ASN A 71 -6.15 -9.77 3.92
C ASN A 71 -4.95 -9.09 3.28
N ARG A 72 -5.26 -8.19 2.34
CA ARG A 72 -4.26 -7.30 1.74
C ARG A 72 -4.10 -6.04 2.56
N ILE A 73 -2.89 -5.50 2.55
CA ILE A 73 -2.59 -4.21 3.17
C ILE A 73 -2.28 -3.16 2.09
N ASN A 74 -2.53 -1.90 2.42
CA ASN A 74 -2.13 -0.76 1.61
C ASN A 74 -0.60 -0.58 1.68
N CYS A 75 0.06 -0.53 0.52
CA CYS A 75 1.50 -0.30 0.42
C CYS A 75 1.89 1.20 0.36
N GLY A 76 0.92 2.11 0.41
CA GLY A 76 1.19 3.55 0.42
C GLY A 76 1.57 4.18 -0.92
N PHE A 77 1.59 3.42 -2.03
CA PHE A 77 1.81 3.97 -3.38
C PHE A 77 0.46 4.13 -4.06
N MET A 78 0.08 5.37 -4.36
CA MET A 78 -1.25 5.70 -4.87
C MET A 78 -1.18 6.57 -6.12
N VAL A 79 -2.22 6.44 -6.95
CA VAL A 79 -2.57 7.42 -7.99
C VAL A 79 -3.93 8.00 -7.62
N CYS A 80 -4.02 9.31 -7.63
CA CYS A 80 -5.23 10.06 -7.31
C CYS A 80 -5.55 11.02 -8.44
N ASP A 81 -6.81 11.12 -8.82
CA ASP A 81 -7.29 12.19 -9.67
C ASP A 81 -7.54 13.46 -8.86
N TYR A 82 -7.54 14.61 -9.53
CA TYR A 82 -7.84 15.89 -8.88
C TYR A 82 -9.12 15.85 -8.04
N GLU A 83 -10.10 15.07 -8.44
CA GLU A 83 -11.38 14.89 -7.77
C GLU A 83 -11.26 14.39 -6.33
N VAL A 84 -10.13 13.79 -5.94
CA VAL A 84 -9.86 13.37 -4.55
C VAL A 84 -10.06 14.52 -3.56
N PHE A 85 -9.76 15.75 -3.97
CA PHE A 85 -9.94 16.94 -3.14
C PHE A 85 -11.40 17.25 -2.79
N ASN A 86 -12.37 16.70 -3.52
CA ASN A 86 -13.79 16.82 -3.19
C ASN A 86 -14.22 15.90 -2.04
N TYR A 87 -13.36 14.96 -1.66
CA TYR A 87 -13.60 13.99 -0.58
C TYR A 87 -12.87 14.36 0.71
N ILE A 88 -11.98 15.35 0.67
CA ILE A 88 -11.23 15.83 1.84
C ILE A 88 -12.02 16.93 2.52
N ASN A 89 -12.32 16.76 3.82
CA ASN A 89 -13.06 17.73 4.62
C ASN A 89 -12.17 18.24 5.77
N GLY A 90 -11.56 19.40 5.56
CA GLY A 90 -10.71 20.04 6.58
C GLY A 90 -9.43 19.25 6.89
N ASP A 91 -9.00 19.35 8.14
CA ASP A 91 -7.79 18.67 8.64
C ASP A 91 -8.15 17.31 9.23
N GLU A 92 -8.30 16.31 8.37
CA GLU A 92 -8.67 14.95 8.77
C GLU A 92 -7.66 13.92 8.26
N SER A 93 -7.61 12.74 8.92
CA SER A 93 -6.79 11.62 8.45
C SER A 93 -7.27 11.15 7.07
N PHE A 94 -6.36 11.18 6.12
CA PHE A 94 -6.62 10.75 4.74
C PHE A 94 -7.12 9.30 4.70
N GLU A 95 -6.49 8.39 5.45
CA GLU A 95 -6.85 6.97 5.49
C GLU A 95 -8.17 6.73 6.23
N GLN A 96 -8.33 7.35 7.38
CA GLN A 96 -9.48 7.05 8.26
C GLN A 96 -10.78 7.69 7.78
N LYS A 97 -10.69 8.78 7.06
CA LYS A 97 -11.85 9.56 6.60
C LYS A 97 -11.96 9.58 5.08
N THR A 98 -10.98 10.17 4.40
CA THR A 98 -11.04 10.41 2.96
C THR A 98 -11.11 9.10 2.18
N LEU A 99 -10.20 8.15 2.40
CA LEU A 99 -10.23 6.87 1.68
C LEU A 99 -11.50 6.07 1.97
N LYS A 100 -11.99 6.09 3.22
CA LYS A 100 -13.29 5.44 3.56
C LYS A 100 -14.46 6.08 2.82
N ASN A 101 -14.46 7.41 2.70
CA ASN A 101 -15.50 8.13 1.96
C ASN A 101 -15.46 7.78 0.47
N ILE A 102 -14.28 7.76 -0.15
CA ILE A 102 -14.10 7.36 -1.55
C ILE A 102 -14.55 5.90 -1.74
N ALA A 103 -14.18 4.99 -0.84
CA ALA A 103 -14.58 3.58 -0.88
C ALA A 103 -16.10 3.42 -0.79
N SER A 104 -16.78 4.18 0.08
CA SER A 104 -18.23 4.15 0.22
C SER A 104 -19.00 4.60 -1.04
N LYS A 105 -18.33 5.30 -1.94
CA LYS A 105 -18.84 5.75 -3.24
C LYS A 105 -18.42 4.84 -4.40
N ASN A 106 -17.79 3.68 -4.10
CA ASN A 106 -17.26 2.75 -5.11
C ASN A 106 -16.23 3.40 -6.07
N LYS A 107 -15.44 4.36 -5.58
CA LYS A 107 -14.45 5.11 -6.36
C LYS A 107 -13.01 4.86 -5.92
N LEU A 108 -12.78 3.89 -5.02
CA LEU A 108 -11.46 3.47 -4.54
C LEU A 108 -11.11 2.09 -5.09
N TYR A 109 -9.95 1.97 -5.73
CA TYR A 109 -9.47 0.73 -6.31
C TYR A 109 -8.16 0.27 -5.65
N ALA A 110 -7.93 -1.05 -5.67
CA ALA A 110 -6.68 -1.65 -5.22
C ALA A 110 -5.99 -2.33 -6.41
N TYR A 111 -4.74 -1.95 -6.67
CA TYR A 111 -3.86 -2.58 -7.62
C TYR A 111 -3.05 -3.67 -6.92
N ASP A 112 -3.13 -4.90 -7.40
CA ASP A 112 -2.40 -6.04 -6.82
C ASP A 112 -0.91 -5.93 -7.09
N HIS A 113 -0.14 -5.76 -6.01
CA HIS A 113 1.31 -5.79 -6.02
C HIS A 113 1.82 -7.09 -5.40
N ASN A 114 2.42 -7.95 -6.22
CA ASN A 114 2.97 -9.24 -5.80
C ASN A 114 4.51 -9.19 -5.63
N GLY A 115 5.09 -8.01 -5.61
CA GLY A 115 6.52 -7.79 -5.45
C GLY A 115 6.92 -7.47 -4.00
N TYR A 116 8.10 -6.87 -3.88
CA TYR A 116 8.64 -6.47 -2.59
C TYR A 116 7.93 -5.24 -2.03
N PHE A 117 7.55 -5.30 -0.78
CA PHE A 117 7.12 -4.17 0.03
C PHE A 117 7.61 -4.33 1.47
N GLN A 118 8.21 -3.29 2.03
CA GLN A 118 8.67 -3.23 3.41
C GLN A 118 8.50 -1.82 3.96
N PRO A 119 7.66 -1.61 4.98
CA PRO A 119 7.65 -0.37 5.75
C PRO A 119 8.85 -0.30 6.69
N MET A 120 9.25 0.91 7.06
CA MET A 120 10.35 1.19 8.00
C MET A 120 9.79 1.84 9.28
N ASP A 121 8.99 1.08 10.02
CA ASP A 121 8.31 1.56 11.24
C ASP A 121 9.19 1.40 12.49
N THR A 122 10.17 0.51 12.44
CA THR A 122 11.01 0.16 13.59
C THR A 122 12.50 0.30 13.29
N TYR A 123 13.30 0.50 14.34
CA TYR A 123 14.77 0.54 14.22
C TYR A 123 15.34 -0.77 13.64
N ARG A 124 14.74 -1.91 13.97
CA ARG A 124 15.16 -3.20 13.40
C ARG A 124 14.95 -3.23 11.88
N GLU A 125 13.82 -2.78 11.41
CA GLU A 125 13.53 -2.70 9.96
C GLU A 125 14.51 -1.75 9.26
N ALA A 126 14.84 -0.61 9.88
CA ALA A 126 15.84 0.31 9.34
C ALA A 126 17.23 -0.37 9.21
N ILE A 127 17.66 -1.18 10.20
CA ILE A 127 18.91 -1.93 10.12
C ILE A 127 18.87 -2.95 8.98
N GLU A 128 17.78 -3.72 8.86
CA GLU A 128 17.60 -4.74 7.84
C GLU A 128 17.64 -4.12 6.42
N LEU A 129 16.92 -3.01 6.21
CA LEU A 129 16.90 -2.29 4.94
C LEU A 129 18.28 -1.72 4.58
N ASN A 130 18.97 -1.12 5.54
CA ASN A 130 20.34 -0.62 5.33
C ASN A 130 21.34 -1.74 5.00
N LYS A 131 21.18 -2.93 5.59
CA LYS A 131 21.98 -4.11 5.27
C LYS A 131 21.75 -4.53 3.81
N LEU A 132 20.50 -4.69 3.39
CA LEU A 132 20.16 -5.02 2.00
C LEU A 132 20.77 -4.02 1.00
N TRP A 133 20.70 -2.72 1.33
CA TRP A 133 21.30 -1.68 0.49
C TRP A 133 22.80 -1.81 0.37
N LYS A 134 23.52 -2.00 1.48
CA LYS A 134 24.99 -2.14 1.52
C LYS A 134 25.48 -3.40 0.80
N GLU A 135 24.69 -4.46 0.82
CA GLU A 135 24.99 -5.73 0.17
C GLU A 135 24.61 -5.75 -1.33
N ASN A 136 24.13 -4.65 -1.89
CA ASN A 136 23.57 -4.55 -3.25
C ASN A 136 22.43 -5.55 -3.53
N ASN A 137 21.68 -5.93 -2.49
CA ASN A 137 20.55 -6.86 -2.52
C ASN A 137 19.22 -6.17 -2.28
N ALA A 138 19.12 -4.85 -2.50
CA ALA A 138 17.93 -4.03 -2.27
C ALA A 138 16.84 -4.32 -3.32
N PRO A 139 15.76 -5.06 -3.00
CA PRO A 139 14.76 -5.46 -4.00
C PRO A 139 13.96 -4.29 -4.57
N TRP A 140 13.94 -3.15 -3.88
CA TRP A 140 13.27 -1.91 -4.33
C TRP A 140 14.11 -1.08 -5.29
N LYS A 141 15.42 -1.37 -5.44
CA LYS A 141 16.29 -0.70 -6.42
C LYS A 141 16.02 -1.27 -7.81
N VAL A 142 15.06 -0.68 -8.51
CA VAL A 142 14.63 -1.10 -9.86
C VAL A 142 15.26 -0.28 -10.99
N TRP A 143 16.18 0.60 -10.67
CA TRP A 143 16.94 1.44 -11.61
C TRP A 143 18.40 1.01 -11.68
N ASN A 144 19.03 1.27 -12.81
CA ASN A 144 20.48 1.12 -13.01
C ASN A 144 21.15 2.48 -12.78
N ASP A 145 22.32 2.47 -12.14
CA ASP A 145 23.16 3.66 -11.99
C ASP A 145 23.86 4.00 -13.30
#